data_d429aacd7fc6bd3dba8589aa9566e025
#
_entry.id   d429aacd7fc6bd3dba8589aa9566e025
#
_cell.length_a   1.000
_cell.length_b   1.000
_cell.length_c   1.000
_cell.angle_alpha   90.00
_cell.angle_beta   90.00
_cell.angle_gamma   90.00
#
_symmetry.space_group_name_H-M   'P 1'
#
loop_
_entity.id
_entity.type
_entity.pdbx_description
1 polymer ?
#
loop_
_entity_poly.entity_id
_entity_poly.type
_entity_poly.pdbx_seq_one_letter_code
_entity_poly.pdbx_strand_id
1 'polypeptide(L)'
;MKKGLHILLLLALLFATVACTPARKPAPPTVPPGGSPTTLPTNQTELNKIAKKIAREAAKTEKVKRATAVITGSTAYVGLDLVAGVEKSETDRIKEEAANRVKSAEPRLKRVYVTTDADTVTRIRHVAEGLAKGRPLSSLMRELDEIKRRMVPKRK
;
A
#
# COMPACT_ATOMS: atom_id res chain seq x y z
N MET A 1 -36.69 -25.25 -65.78
CA MET A 1 -35.85 -24.02 -65.44
C MET A 1 -36.15 -23.37 -64.09
N LYS A 2 -37.27 -23.72 -63.40
CA LYS A 2 -37.60 -23.10 -62.09
C LYS A 2 -36.87 -23.75 -60.88
N LYS A 3 -36.45 -25.02 -61.00
CA LYS A 3 -35.78 -25.74 -59.87
C LYS A 3 -34.34 -25.35 -59.66
N GLY A 4 -33.61 -24.86 -60.67
CA GLY A 4 -32.24 -24.39 -60.54
C GLY A 4 -32.12 -23.05 -59.83
N LEU A 5 -33.11 -22.18 -59.95
CA LEU A 5 -33.16 -20.89 -59.34
C LEU A 5 -33.36 -20.99 -57.81
N HIS A 6 -34.13 -21.99 -57.37
CA HIS A 6 -34.35 -22.20 -55.91
C HIS A 6 -33.13 -22.78 -55.20
N ILE A 7 -32.35 -23.62 -55.92
CA ILE A 7 -31.07 -24.15 -55.35
C ILE A 7 -30.04 -23.07 -55.27
N LEU A 8 -29.97 -22.14 -56.22
CA LEU A 8 -29.05 -21.01 -56.18
C LEU A 8 -29.41 -20.01 -55.07
N LEU A 9 -30.71 -19.81 -54.81
CA LEU A 9 -31.19 -18.94 -53.71
C LEU A 9 -30.95 -19.55 -52.35
N LEU A 10 -31.06 -20.88 -52.20
CA LEU A 10 -30.75 -21.58 -50.96
C LEU A 10 -29.24 -21.60 -50.63
N LEU A 11 -28.38 -21.67 -51.67
CA LEU A 11 -26.94 -21.61 -51.48
C LEU A 11 -26.45 -20.22 -51.04
N ALA A 12 -27.14 -19.14 -51.46
CA ALA A 12 -26.81 -17.78 -51.09
C ALA A 12 -27.19 -17.45 -49.63
N LEU A 13 -28.13 -18.18 -49.03
CA LEU A 13 -28.58 -17.95 -47.65
C LEU A 13 -27.65 -18.58 -46.58
N LEU A 14 -26.74 -19.48 -46.98
CA LEU A 14 -25.84 -20.17 -46.04
C LEU A 14 -24.55 -19.41 -45.75
N PHE A 15 -24.27 -18.29 -46.40
CA PHE A 15 -23.02 -17.52 -46.23
C PHE A 15 -23.14 -16.28 -45.36
N ALA A 16 -24.27 -16.05 -44.70
CA ALA A 16 -24.48 -14.87 -43.85
C ALA A 16 -24.32 -15.14 -42.36
N THR A 17 -23.39 -16.01 -41.95
CA THR A 17 -22.94 -16.04 -40.52
C THR A 17 -21.82 -15.03 -40.32
N VAL A 18 -22.19 -13.77 -40.18
CA VAL A 18 -21.30 -12.73 -39.69
C VAL A 18 -20.91 -13.12 -38.26
N ALA A 19 -19.69 -13.61 -38.11
CA ALA A 19 -19.07 -13.87 -36.84
C ALA A 19 -18.96 -12.53 -36.08
N CYS A 20 -19.89 -12.26 -35.19
CA CYS A 20 -19.70 -11.29 -34.12
C CYS A 20 -18.58 -11.82 -33.20
N THR A 21 -17.33 -11.43 -33.47
CA THR A 21 -16.25 -11.56 -32.51
C THR A 21 -16.54 -10.59 -31.35
N PRO A 22 -16.84 -11.09 -30.13
CA PRO A 22 -16.93 -10.17 -28.98
C PRO A 22 -15.59 -9.46 -28.84
N ALA A 23 -15.62 -8.13 -28.87
CA ALA A 23 -14.46 -7.31 -28.62
C ALA A 23 -13.82 -7.78 -27.29
N ARG A 24 -12.68 -8.45 -27.38
CA ARG A 24 -11.90 -8.80 -26.18
C ARG A 24 -11.55 -7.51 -25.49
N LYS A 25 -12.16 -7.31 -24.31
CA LYS A 25 -11.72 -6.30 -23.37
C LYS A 25 -10.20 -6.42 -23.25
N PRO A 26 -9.43 -5.33 -23.42
CA PRO A 26 -7.99 -5.41 -23.27
C PRO A 26 -7.67 -6.08 -21.94
N ALA A 27 -6.90 -7.17 -21.97
CA ALA A 27 -6.43 -7.80 -20.76
C ALA A 27 -5.62 -6.76 -19.99
N PRO A 28 -5.79 -6.64 -18.66
CA PRO A 28 -4.90 -5.81 -17.86
C PRO A 28 -3.47 -6.24 -18.14
N PRO A 29 -2.50 -5.29 -18.21
CA PRO A 29 -1.12 -5.61 -18.50
C PRO A 29 -0.66 -6.70 -17.53
N THR A 30 -0.33 -7.87 -18.06
CA THR A 30 0.29 -8.97 -17.32
C THR A 30 1.69 -8.51 -16.93
N VAL A 31 1.85 -8.14 -15.66
CA VAL A 31 3.16 -7.93 -15.06
C VAL A 31 3.89 -9.27 -15.11
N PRO A 32 5.11 -9.36 -15.69
CA PRO A 32 5.87 -10.60 -15.73
C PRO A 32 6.07 -11.15 -14.31
N PRO A 33 5.89 -12.46 -14.08
CA PRO A 33 6.21 -13.05 -12.79
C PRO A 33 7.74 -13.04 -12.61
N GLY A 34 8.27 -12.19 -11.74
CA GLY A 34 9.68 -12.25 -11.39
C GLY A 34 10.39 -10.99 -10.93
N GLY A 35 9.80 -9.82 -11.02
CA GLY A 35 10.40 -8.60 -10.48
C GLY A 35 9.51 -8.00 -9.40
N SER A 36 9.98 -7.91 -8.16
CA SER A 36 9.32 -7.05 -7.19
C SER A 36 9.25 -5.64 -7.77
N PRO A 37 8.08 -5.00 -7.85
CA PRO A 37 7.98 -3.65 -8.41
C PRO A 37 8.94 -2.72 -7.68
N THR A 38 9.81 -2.03 -8.42
CA THR A 38 10.87 -1.15 -7.87
C THR A 38 10.30 0.06 -7.13
N THR A 39 9.01 0.37 -7.35
CA THR A 39 8.33 1.51 -6.75
C THR A 39 7.16 1.06 -5.88
N LEU A 40 6.87 1.85 -4.85
CA LEU A 40 5.66 1.65 -4.04
C LEU A 40 4.40 1.94 -4.89
N PRO A 41 3.28 1.26 -4.63
CA PRO A 41 2.02 1.56 -5.27
C PRO A 41 1.55 2.98 -4.90
N THR A 42 0.81 3.62 -5.80
CA THR A 42 0.16 4.92 -5.54
C THR A 42 -1.24 4.75 -4.95
N ASN A 43 -1.81 3.56 -5.06
CA ASN A 43 -3.14 3.24 -4.53
C ASN A 43 -3.09 3.16 -3.00
N GLN A 44 -3.97 3.93 -2.34
CA GLN A 44 -4.03 4.00 -0.88
C GLN A 44 -4.34 2.65 -0.21
N THR A 45 -5.17 1.82 -0.82
CA THR A 45 -5.50 0.49 -0.28
C THR A 45 -4.27 -0.42 -0.22
N GLU A 46 -3.46 -0.42 -1.27
CA GLU A 46 -2.21 -1.18 -1.31
C GLU A 46 -1.17 -0.61 -0.34
N LEU A 47 -1.05 0.72 -0.24
CA LEU A 47 -0.19 1.36 0.75
C LEU A 47 -0.60 0.98 2.18
N ASN A 48 -1.90 0.88 2.46
CA ASN A 48 -2.41 0.45 3.77
C ASN A 48 -2.07 -1.02 4.07
N LYS A 49 -2.10 -1.91 3.07
CA LYS A 49 -1.65 -3.30 3.23
C LYS A 49 -0.15 -3.37 3.59
N ILE A 50 0.66 -2.57 2.89
CA ILE A 50 2.10 -2.47 3.17
C ILE A 50 2.33 -1.87 4.56
N ALA A 51 1.61 -0.81 4.94
CA ALA A 51 1.69 -0.20 6.26
C ALA A 51 1.39 -1.21 7.38
N LYS A 52 0.34 -2.04 7.22
CA LYS A 52 0.03 -3.12 8.16
C LYS A 52 1.13 -4.19 8.22
N LYS A 53 1.74 -4.53 7.08
CA LYS A 53 2.87 -5.47 7.02
C LYS A 53 4.06 -4.93 7.80
N ILE A 54 4.52 -3.72 7.52
CA ILE A 54 5.68 -3.12 8.20
C ILE A 54 5.42 -2.85 9.68
N ALA A 55 4.19 -2.53 10.08
CA ALA A 55 3.82 -2.39 11.49
C ALA A 55 3.97 -3.74 12.24
N ARG A 56 3.54 -4.86 11.62
CA ARG A 56 3.76 -6.20 12.21
C ARG A 56 5.23 -6.54 12.34
N GLU A 57 6.07 -6.17 11.38
CA GLU A 57 7.51 -6.40 11.47
C GLU A 57 8.16 -5.52 12.55
N ALA A 58 7.77 -4.24 12.66
CA ALA A 58 8.24 -3.38 13.74
C ALA A 58 7.82 -3.87 15.13
N ALA A 59 6.62 -4.46 15.25
CA ALA A 59 6.13 -5.01 16.53
C ALA A 59 6.89 -6.27 17.00
N LYS A 60 7.70 -6.90 16.13
CA LYS A 60 8.59 -8.02 16.52
C LYS A 60 9.86 -7.56 17.23
N THR A 61 10.12 -6.25 17.31
CA THR A 61 11.24 -5.70 18.07
C THR A 61 11.01 -5.94 19.57
N GLU A 62 12.06 -6.35 20.25
CA GLU A 62 11.99 -6.60 21.69
C GLU A 62 11.45 -5.38 22.44
N LYS A 63 10.65 -5.62 23.48
CA LYS A 63 9.98 -4.59 24.31
C LYS A 63 8.98 -3.70 23.58
N VAL A 64 8.66 -3.97 22.31
CA VAL A 64 7.56 -3.34 21.60
C VAL A 64 6.26 -4.09 21.88
N LYS A 65 5.32 -3.41 22.53
CA LYS A 65 3.97 -3.95 22.81
C LYS A 65 3.09 -3.88 21.57
N ARG A 66 3.23 -2.82 20.77
CA ARG A 66 2.44 -2.57 19.57
C ARG A 66 3.19 -1.60 18.65
N ALA A 67 3.00 -1.77 17.35
CA ALA A 67 3.43 -0.80 16.37
C ALA A 67 2.27 -0.42 15.44
N THR A 68 2.28 0.82 14.98
CA THR A 68 1.34 1.35 13.99
C THR A 68 2.14 2.09 12.93
N ALA A 69 1.78 1.94 11.66
CA ALA A 69 2.48 2.60 10.57
C ALA A 69 1.51 3.27 9.59
N VAL A 70 1.97 4.38 9.02
CA VAL A 70 1.34 5.09 7.91
C VAL A 70 2.40 5.34 6.84
N ILE A 71 2.03 5.14 5.58
CA ILE A 71 2.91 5.41 4.44
C ILE A 71 2.32 6.54 3.61
N THR A 72 3.16 7.52 3.29
CA THR A 72 2.83 8.59 2.35
C THR A 72 3.96 8.73 1.33
N GLY A 73 3.64 8.54 0.04
CA GLY A 73 4.66 8.43 -0.99
C GLY A 73 5.64 7.30 -0.68
N SER A 74 6.93 7.62 -0.55
CA SER A 74 7.99 6.65 -0.21
C SER A 74 8.50 6.76 1.24
N THR A 75 7.71 7.38 2.12
CA THR A 75 8.07 7.60 3.52
C THR A 75 7.12 6.87 4.44
N ALA A 76 7.65 6.10 5.39
CA ALA A 76 6.90 5.47 6.47
C ALA A 76 7.07 6.25 7.77
N TYR A 77 5.96 6.43 8.49
CA TYR A 77 5.90 6.96 9.85
C TYR A 77 5.41 5.84 10.75
N VAL A 78 6.25 5.46 11.71
CA VAL A 78 6.00 4.30 12.59
C VAL A 78 5.96 4.77 14.03
N GLY A 79 4.86 4.49 14.70
CA GLY A 79 4.68 4.71 16.13
C GLY A 79 4.83 3.38 16.88
N LEU A 80 5.60 3.38 17.93
CA LEU A 80 5.81 2.22 18.81
C LEU A 80 5.23 2.49 20.20
N ASP A 81 4.35 1.62 20.65
CA ASP A 81 3.99 1.51 22.07
C ASP A 81 4.97 0.52 22.71
N LEU A 82 5.76 0.97 23.69
CA LEU A 82 6.70 0.12 24.42
C LEU A 82 6.03 -0.50 25.65
N VAL A 83 6.62 -1.57 26.18
CA VAL A 83 6.28 -2.08 27.51
C VAL A 83 6.74 -1.07 28.58
N ALA A 84 6.17 -1.17 29.78
CA ALA A 84 6.57 -0.30 30.89
C ALA A 84 8.03 -0.60 31.34
N GLY A 85 8.73 0.43 31.84
CA GLY A 85 10.05 0.28 32.42
C GLY A 85 11.22 0.29 31.42
N VAL A 86 10.98 0.66 30.16
CA VAL A 86 12.07 0.85 29.17
C VAL A 86 12.80 2.15 29.44
N GLU A 87 14.11 2.07 29.60
CA GLU A 87 14.96 3.25 29.81
C GLU A 87 15.16 4.06 28.51
N LYS A 88 15.49 5.34 28.70
CA LYS A 88 15.67 6.25 27.56
C LYS A 88 16.83 5.81 26.64
N SER A 89 17.92 5.35 27.21
CA SER A 89 19.09 4.82 26.48
C SER A 89 18.73 3.62 25.58
N GLU A 90 17.83 2.77 26.05
CA GLU A 90 17.36 1.62 25.34
C GLU A 90 16.31 1.96 24.25
N THR A 91 15.55 3.02 24.49
CA THR A 91 14.52 3.48 23.54
C THR A 91 15.10 3.81 22.15
N ASP A 92 16.29 4.40 22.09
CA ASP A 92 16.93 4.74 20.81
C ASP A 92 17.36 3.48 20.05
N ARG A 93 17.90 2.49 20.73
CA ARG A 93 18.23 1.17 20.15
C ARG A 93 16.98 0.48 19.61
N ILE A 94 15.89 0.47 20.36
CA ILE A 94 14.61 -0.12 19.93
C ILE A 94 14.09 0.57 18.67
N LYS A 95 14.13 1.90 18.60
CA LYS A 95 13.70 2.65 17.41
C LYS A 95 14.54 2.29 16.18
N GLU A 96 15.86 2.20 16.35
CA GLU A 96 16.77 1.83 15.26
C GLU A 96 16.51 0.40 14.77
N GLU A 97 16.40 -0.56 15.69
CA GLU A 97 16.08 -1.94 15.34
C GLU A 97 14.73 -2.05 14.60
N ALA A 98 13.68 -1.38 15.10
CA ALA A 98 12.38 -1.35 14.44
C ALA A 98 12.48 -0.73 13.04
N ALA A 99 13.26 0.36 12.87
CA ALA A 99 13.46 0.97 11.56
C ALA A 99 14.16 0.01 10.58
N ASN A 100 15.16 -0.74 11.04
CA ASN A 100 15.87 -1.73 10.23
C ASN A 100 14.96 -2.89 9.82
N ARG A 101 14.12 -3.41 10.73
CA ARG A 101 13.11 -4.42 10.41
C ARG A 101 12.13 -3.93 9.36
N VAL A 102 11.65 -2.69 9.47
CA VAL A 102 10.76 -2.07 8.49
C VAL A 102 11.42 -1.94 7.12
N LYS A 103 12.67 -1.46 7.04
CA LYS A 103 13.42 -1.35 5.79
C LYS A 103 13.66 -2.71 5.13
N SER A 104 13.98 -3.73 5.92
CA SER A 104 14.16 -5.10 5.43
C SER A 104 12.85 -5.68 4.89
N ALA A 105 11.73 -5.42 5.56
CA ALA A 105 10.42 -5.88 5.14
C ALA A 105 9.89 -5.16 3.89
N GLU A 106 10.29 -3.89 3.69
CA GLU A 106 9.87 -3.07 2.55
C GLU A 106 11.01 -2.18 2.03
N PRO A 107 11.93 -2.75 1.22
CA PRO A 107 13.11 -2.02 0.71
C PRO A 107 12.79 -0.81 -0.19
N ARG A 108 11.58 -0.73 -0.73
CA ARG A 108 11.13 0.38 -1.58
C ARG A 108 10.90 1.69 -0.79
N LEU A 109 10.86 1.61 0.54
CA LEU A 109 10.77 2.80 1.38
C LEU A 109 12.08 3.59 1.35
N LYS A 110 12.02 4.84 0.91
CA LYS A 110 13.18 5.74 0.90
C LYS A 110 13.50 6.29 2.30
N ARG A 111 12.48 6.47 3.14
CA ARG A 111 12.61 7.00 4.50
C ARG A 111 11.70 6.26 5.47
N VAL A 112 12.24 5.99 6.64
CA VAL A 112 11.49 5.41 7.75
C VAL A 112 11.76 6.27 8.98
N TYR A 113 10.72 6.84 9.55
CA TYR A 113 10.75 7.57 10.79
C TYR A 113 10.05 6.77 11.88
N VAL A 114 10.70 6.59 13.01
CA VAL A 114 10.16 5.82 14.13
C VAL A 114 10.08 6.71 15.38
N THR A 115 8.98 6.64 16.10
CA THR A 115 8.77 7.40 17.33
C THR A 115 8.17 6.52 18.43
N THR A 116 8.47 6.88 19.66
CA THR A 116 7.87 6.34 20.89
C THR A 116 7.11 7.42 21.67
N ASP A 117 7.06 8.66 21.13
CA ASP A 117 6.30 9.76 21.72
C ASP A 117 4.80 9.45 21.70
N ALA A 118 4.17 9.39 22.87
CA ALA A 118 2.81 8.91 23.04
C ALA A 118 1.78 9.72 22.25
N ASP A 119 1.95 11.05 22.16
CA ASP A 119 1.03 11.92 21.41
C ASP A 119 1.16 11.67 19.90
N THR A 120 2.40 11.59 19.41
CA THR A 120 2.67 11.30 17.99
C THR A 120 2.21 9.88 17.61
N VAL A 121 2.42 8.89 18.47
CA VAL A 121 1.93 7.51 18.27
C VAL A 121 0.41 7.50 18.17
N THR A 122 -0.28 8.24 19.03
CA THR A 122 -1.75 8.36 19.01
C THR A 122 -2.23 8.98 17.70
N ARG A 123 -1.56 10.02 17.20
CA ARG A 123 -1.88 10.64 15.90
C ARG A 123 -1.65 9.68 14.74
N ILE A 124 -0.54 8.95 14.72
CA ILE A 124 -0.26 7.93 13.71
C ILE A 124 -1.37 6.87 13.70
N ARG A 125 -1.83 6.43 14.88
CA ARG A 125 -2.92 5.47 15.02
C ARG A 125 -4.23 6.02 14.46
N HIS A 126 -4.59 7.25 14.82
CA HIS A 126 -5.80 7.91 14.31
C HIS A 126 -5.82 8.02 12.79
N VAL A 127 -4.69 8.39 12.17
CA VAL A 127 -4.54 8.41 10.71
C VAL A 127 -4.67 7.01 10.13
N ALA A 128 -3.98 6.02 10.69
CA ALA A 128 -4.02 4.63 10.20
C ALA A 128 -5.44 4.04 10.26
N GLU A 129 -6.18 4.30 11.33
CA GLU A 129 -7.58 3.88 11.50
C GLU A 129 -8.51 4.59 10.50
N GLY A 130 -8.30 5.89 10.30
CA GLY A 130 -9.06 6.67 9.32
C GLY A 130 -8.90 6.10 7.91
N LEU A 131 -7.66 5.82 7.50
CA LEU A 131 -7.36 5.21 6.21
C LEU A 131 -7.93 3.78 6.09
N ALA A 132 -7.87 3.00 7.16
CA ALA A 132 -8.44 1.66 7.20
C ALA A 132 -9.98 1.65 7.06
N LYS A 133 -10.65 2.71 7.55
CA LYS A 133 -12.09 2.94 7.39
C LYS A 133 -12.46 3.58 6.04
N GLY A 134 -11.51 3.72 5.12
CA GLY A 134 -11.74 4.29 3.78
C GLY A 134 -11.81 5.82 3.74
N ARG A 135 -11.43 6.53 4.80
CA ARG A 135 -11.34 8.00 4.76
C ARG A 135 -10.27 8.42 3.75
N PRO A 136 -10.56 9.41 2.90
CA PRO A 136 -9.56 9.89 1.94
C PRO A 136 -8.38 10.53 2.65
N LEU A 137 -7.17 10.34 2.11
CA LEU A 137 -5.94 10.90 2.68
C LEU A 137 -6.03 12.42 2.86
N SER A 138 -6.70 13.12 1.94
CA SER A 138 -6.92 14.58 2.00
C SER A 138 -7.59 15.03 3.29
N SER A 139 -8.52 14.25 3.85
CA SER A 139 -9.19 14.57 5.11
C SER A 139 -8.30 14.41 6.36
N LEU A 140 -7.14 13.76 6.21
CA LEU A 140 -6.19 13.46 7.27
C LEU A 140 -4.87 14.26 7.14
N MET A 141 -4.81 15.17 6.16
CA MET A 141 -3.58 15.92 5.84
C MET A 141 -3.05 16.73 7.02
N ARG A 142 -3.94 17.39 7.78
CA ARG A 142 -3.53 18.20 8.94
C ARG A 142 -2.81 17.34 10.01
N GLU A 143 -3.32 16.14 10.28
CA GLU A 143 -2.70 15.20 11.23
C GLU A 143 -1.35 14.70 10.71
N LEU A 144 -1.29 14.40 9.41
CA LEU A 144 -0.04 13.99 8.76
C LEU A 144 1.02 15.08 8.79
N ASP A 145 0.65 16.34 8.59
CA ASP A 145 1.59 17.46 8.66
C ASP A 145 2.10 17.68 10.08
N GLU A 146 1.27 17.46 11.09
CA GLU A 146 1.71 17.49 12.49
C GLU A 146 2.69 16.34 12.80
N ILE A 147 2.39 15.11 12.36
CA ILE A 147 3.29 13.96 12.48
C ILE A 147 4.64 14.27 11.81
N LYS A 148 4.62 14.80 10.57
CA LYS A 148 5.83 15.19 9.85
C LYS A 148 6.66 16.21 10.64
N ARG A 149 6.03 17.26 11.16
CA ARG A 149 6.73 18.31 11.92
C ARG A 149 7.45 17.77 13.15
N ARG A 150 6.87 16.77 13.80
CA ARG A 150 7.43 16.17 15.03
C ARG A 150 8.52 15.15 14.75
N MET A 151 8.42 14.42 13.65
CA MET A 151 9.29 13.27 13.36
C MET A 151 10.42 13.58 12.38
N VAL A 152 10.26 14.57 11.51
CA VAL A 152 11.29 14.93 10.53
C VAL A 152 12.21 15.97 11.10
N PRO A 153 13.54 15.71 11.21
CA PRO A 153 14.49 16.69 11.70
C PRO A 153 14.46 17.96 10.84
N LYS A 154 14.41 19.12 11.50
CA LYS A 154 14.59 20.40 10.79
C LYS A 154 16.01 20.44 10.26
N ARG A 155 16.18 20.64 8.95
CA ARG A 155 17.49 20.98 8.40
C ARG A 155 17.91 22.35 9.00
N LYS A 156 19.06 22.36 9.67
CA LYS A 156 19.73 23.60 10.02
C LYS A 156 20.34 24.20 8.76
#